data_01d16f5f25342172d229cd6a46a61bb0
#
_entry.id   01d16f5f25342172d229cd6a46a61bb0
#
_cell.length_a   1.000
_cell.length_b   1.000
_cell.length_c   1.000
_cell.angle_alpha   90.00
_cell.angle_beta   90.00
_cell.angle_gamma   90.00
#
_symmetry.space_group_name_H-M   'P 1'
#
loop_
_entity.id
_entity.type
_entity.pdbx_description
1 polymer ?
#
loop_
_entity_poly.entity_id
_entity_poly.type
_entity_poly.pdbx_seq_one_letter_code
_entity_poly.pdbx_strand_id
1 'polypeptide(L)'
;MFDSNEKHTGKRRKERQITDSDAESVASEGAANPETDATAPETDAQQSETMTRVDRRKKRNKDNLGLNLLIGFLVVVMIGGLGLIAYPSVADWWNRMHQSYAVAGYVAKTNDMSKAEKKKLLDAAHAYNLKLAATSDRWHMNDEQKHEYNETLDVTGTGIMGYVTIPRIKVKLPIYHGTDEGVLQVATGHLAGTSLPVGGPTTHAVISGHTGLPSARLFTGLDELAKGDTFAFHVLDDTYTYQVDQIKVVLPDNLSALNIRTSTDFATLITCTPYGVNSHRLLVRGHRIPNPTTPDNTQYDDPTTMVFTTIIVALLVLAALIALGTWFVRSRSARESTGSHNSGRAYRKSRPKHRSPEHRSPTRHSPTHRSKR
;
A
#
# COMPACT_ATOMS: atom_id res chain seq x y z
N MET A 1 33.50 4.53 23.80
CA MET A 1 34.83 3.94 23.84
C MET A 1 34.80 2.76 22.90
N PHE A 2 35.19 3.05 21.66
CA PHE A 2 36.19 2.38 20.81
C PHE A 2 35.74 1.03 20.23
N ASP A 3 35.94 0.67 18.99
CA ASP A 3 36.94 1.10 18.03
C ASP A 3 36.48 0.72 16.61
N SER A 4 36.96 1.48 15.67
CA SER A 4 36.86 1.33 14.23
C SER A 4 37.56 0.05 13.74
N ASN A 5 37.06 -0.57 12.69
CA ASN A 5 37.97 -1.26 11.77
C ASN A 5 37.46 -1.20 10.33
N GLU A 6 38.08 -0.34 9.56
CA GLU A 6 38.11 -0.26 8.11
C GLU A 6 38.83 -1.47 7.52
N LYS A 7 38.27 -2.06 6.46
CA LYS A 7 39.09 -2.79 5.48
C LYS A 7 38.64 -2.47 4.06
N HIS A 8 39.43 -1.66 3.42
CA HIS A 8 39.61 -1.50 1.98
C HIS A 8 40.01 -2.84 1.31
N THR A 9 39.40 -3.11 0.16
CA THR A 9 40.00 -3.78 -1.02
C THR A 9 38.96 -3.66 -2.12
N GLY A 10 39.16 -3.19 -3.32
CA GLY A 10 40.29 -3.20 -4.20
C GLY A 10 39.71 -3.18 -5.62
N LYS A 11 39.91 -2.08 -6.29
CA LYS A 11 39.53 -1.73 -7.67
C LYS A 11 40.19 -2.69 -8.66
N ARG A 12 39.47 -3.24 -9.62
CA ARG A 12 40.03 -3.68 -10.91
C ARG A 12 39.18 -3.21 -12.08
N ARG A 13 39.69 -2.18 -12.70
CA ARG A 13 39.40 -1.66 -14.04
C ARG A 13 40.05 -2.62 -15.05
N LYS A 14 39.34 -3.06 -16.08
CA LYS A 14 39.90 -3.63 -17.29
C LYS A 14 39.52 -2.75 -18.47
N GLU A 15 40.47 -1.97 -18.89
CA GLU A 15 40.63 -1.42 -20.23
C GLU A 15 40.79 -2.58 -21.24
N ARG A 16 40.16 -2.45 -22.38
CA ARG A 16 40.59 -3.14 -23.61
C ARG A 16 40.65 -2.13 -24.76
N GLN A 17 41.87 -2.12 -25.27
CA GLN A 17 42.41 -1.32 -26.32
C GLN A 17 41.75 -1.57 -27.68
N ILE A 18 41.81 -0.49 -28.44
CA ILE A 18 41.63 -0.34 -29.88
C ILE A 18 42.84 -0.92 -30.56
N THR A 19 42.65 -1.66 -31.67
CA THR A 19 43.65 -1.81 -32.73
C THR A 19 43.00 -1.66 -34.07
N ASP A 20 43.49 -0.62 -34.79
CA ASP A 20 43.38 -0.39 -36.20
C ASP A 20 44.28 -1.40 -36.99
N SER A 21 43.88 -1.71 -38.21
CA SER A 21 44.75 -1.86 -39.38
C SER A 21 43.84 -2.14 -40.62
N ASP A 22 43.67 -1.21 -41.50
CA ASP A 22 44.46 -0.92 -42.71
C ASP A 22 44.33 -1.91 -43.86
N ALA A 23 43.99 -1.29 -45.00
CA ALA A 23 44.55 -1.35 -46.34
C ALA A 23 43.88 -2.31 -47.35
N GLU A 24 43.25 -1.74 -48.34
CA GLU A 24 43.80 -1.36 -49.64
C GLU A 24 43.76 -2.43 -50.76
N SER A 25 43.12 -2.14 -51.79
CA SER A 25 43.43 -2.00 -53.23
C SER A 25 42.85 -3.15 -54.08
N VAL A 26 42.46 -3.07 -55.32
CA VAL A 26 42.75 -2.28 -56.50
C VAL A 26 41.75 -2.68 -57.62
N ALA A 27 41.55 -1.77 -58.53
CA ALA A 27 40.74 -1.78 -59.72
C ALA A 27 41.06 -2.86 -60.75
N SER A 28 40.11 -3.17 -61.65
CA SER A 28 40.36 -3.16 -63.11
C SER A 28 39.06 -3.31 -63.91
N GLU A 29 38.90 -2.43 -64.81
CA GLU A 29 38.33 -2.27 -66.12
C GLU A 29 37.95 -3.52 -66.92
N GLY A 30 36.91 -3.33 -67.74
CA GLY A 30 36.62 -4.24 -68.91
C GLY A 30 35.29 -3.89 -69.54
N ALA A 31 35.33 -3.09 -70.54
CA ALA A 31 34.25 -2.72 -71.47
C ALA A 31 33.81 -3.88 -72.41
N ALA A 32 32.54 -3.87 -72.78
CA ALA A 32 32.02 -3.98 -74.15
C ALA A 32 30.50 -4.19 -74.19
N ASN A 33 29.79 -3.28 -74.83
CA ASN A 33 28.47 -3.47 -75.48
C ASN A 33 28.68 -4.08 -76.86
N PRO A 34 27.67 -4.54 -77.62
CA PRO A 34 26.29 -4.11 -77.73
C PRO A 34 25.24 -5.21 -78.16
N GLU A 35 24.02 -4.68 -78.27
CA GLU A 35 22.90 -5.04 -79.19
C GLU A 35 21.86 -6.09 -78.85
N THR A 36 20.66 -5.50 -78.75
CA THR A 36 19.32 -5.89 -79.30
C THR A 36 18.68 -7.20 -78.89
N ASP A 37 17.55 -7.12 -78.22
CA ASP A 37 16.23 -7.39 -78.82
C ASP A 37 15.07 -7.02 -77.93
N ALA A 38 13.98 -6.51 -78.49
CA ALA A 38 12.79 -6.02 -77.91
C ALA A 38 11.80 -7.16 -77.64
N THR A 39 11.46 -7.37 -76.39
CA THR A 39 10.21 -8.07 -76.08
C THR A 39 9.72 -7.51 -74.76
N ALA A 40 8.54 -6.85 -74.77
CA ALA A 40 7.92 -6.22 -73.62
C ALA A 40 7.51 -7.23 -72.56
N PRO A 41 7.69 -6.91 -71.27
CA PRO A 41 7.09 -7.66 -70.18
C PRO A 41 5.95 -6.91 -69.50
N GLU A 42 4.75 -7.38 -69.69
CA GLU A 42 3.59 -7.02 -68.84
C GLU A 42 3.64 -7.63 -67.42
N THR A 43 4.72 -8.35 -67.08
CA THR A 43 4.82 -9.12 -65.83
C THR A 43 5.44 -8.32 -64.67
N ASP A 44 6.17 -7.22 -64.94
CA ASP A 44 6.89 -6.47 -63.91
C ASP A 44 6.02 -5.47 -63.11
N ALA A 45 4.91 -4.99 -63.66
CA ALA A 45 4.03 -4.06 -62.98
C ALA A 45 3.25 -4.73 -61.86
N GLN A 46 2.87 -6.00 -61.98
CA GLN A 46 2.12 -6.73 -60.93
C GLN A 46 3.04 -7.21 -59.81
N GLN A 47 4.30 -7.52 -60.06
CA GLN A 47 5.27 -7.87 -59.03
C GLN A 47 5.70 -6.65 -58.19
N SER A 48 5.83 -5.47 -58.78
CA SER A 48 6.17 -4.24 -58.10
C SER A 48 5.06 -3.77 -57.14
N GLU A 49 3.77 -3.92 -57.53
CA GLU A 49 2.63 -3.57 -56.66
C GLU A 49 2.45 -4.54 -55.47
N THR A 50 2.76 -5.81 -55.65
CA THR A 50 2.70 -6.80 -54.56
C THR A 50 3.84 -6.63 -53.57
N MET A 51 5.04 -6.28 -53.97
CA MET A 51 6.16 -5.97 -53.08
C MET A 51 5.87 -4.71 -52.23
N THR A 52 5.35 -3.66 -52.81
CA THR A 52 5.03 -2.45 -52.05
C THR A 52 3.89 -2.65 -51.04
N ARG A 53 2.96 -3.56 -51.27
CA ARG A 53 1.90 -3.94 -50.34
C ARG A 53 2.43 -4.77 -49.16
N VAL A 54 3.36 -5.68 -49.39
CA VAL A 54 4.01 -6.52 -48.36
C VAL A 54 4.89 -5.64 -47.45
N ASP A 55 5.65 -4.72 -48.01
CA ASP A 55 6.53 -3.82 -47.27
C ASP A 55 5.73 -2.81 -46.41
N ARG A 56 4.63 -2.28 -46.92
CA ARG A 56 3.70 -1.44 -46.13
C ARG A 56 3.05 -2.21 -44.99
N ARG A 57 2.73 -3.50 -45.18
CA ARG A 57 2.19 -4.38 -44.13
C ARG A 57 3.25 -4.68 -43.06
N LYS A 58 4.50 -4.91 -43.47
CA LYS A 58 5.63 -5.21 -42.59
C LYS A 58 6.02 -3.99 -41.74
N LYS A 59 6.01 -2.79 -42.34
CA LYS A 59 6.24 -1.52 -41.65
C LYS A 59 5.10 -1.22 -40.65
N ARG A 60 3.83 -1.41 -41.01
CA ARG A 60 2.65 -1.22 -40.14
C ARG A 60 2.63 -2.19 -38.98
N ASN A 61 3.11 -3.44 -39.15
CA ASN A 61 3.22 -4.37 -38.02
C ASN A 61 4.35 -4.01 -37.07
N LYS A 62 5.45 -3.44 -37.53
CA LYS A 62 6.53 -2.93 -36.63
C LYS A 62 6.08 -1.72 -35.83
N ASP A 63 5.37 -0.79 -36.46
CA ASP A 63 4.85 0.41 -35.77
C ASP A 63 3.79 0.04 -34.72
N ASN A 64 2.95 -0.96 -35.00
CA ASN A 64 1.98 -1.47 -34.04
C ASN A 64 2.64 -2.24 -32.89
N LEU A 65 3.75 -2.96 -33.13
CA LEU A 65 4.49 -3.66 -32.10
C LEU A 65 5.12 -2.67 -31.10
N GLY A 66 5.75 -1.60 -31.58
CA GLY A 66 6.31 -0.54 -30.73
C GLY A 66 5.24 0.16 -29.88
N LEU A 67 4.09 0.46 -30.49
CA LEU A 67 2.97 1.07 -29.77
C LEU A 67 2.39 0.13 -28.70
N ASN A 68 2.23 -1.15 -29.01
CA ASN A 68 1.72 -2.15 -28.05
C ASN A 68 2.70 -2.37 -26.89
N LEU A 69 4.01 -2.36 -27.16
CA LEU A 69 5.04 -2.42 -26.11
C LEU A 69 5.01 -1.17 -25.23
N LEU A 70 4.86 0.02 -25.82
CA LEU A 70 4.72 1.25 -25.06
C LEU A 70 3.45 1.25 -24.18
N ILE A 71 2.31 0.81 -24.73
CA ILE A 71 1.06 0.68 -23.96
C ILE A 71 1.25 -0.35 -22.83
N GLY A 72 1.85 -1.49 -23.11
CA GLY A 72 2.16 -2.51 -22.10
C GLY A 72 3.04 -1.96 -20.98
N PHE A 73 4.09 -1.24 -21.34
CA PHE A 73 4.97 -0.57 -20.37
C PHE A 73 4.22 0.45 -19.51
N LEU A 74 3.42 1.33 -20.12
CA LEU A 74 2.61 2.31 -19.38
C LEU A 74 1.60 1.65 -18.43
N VAL A 75 0.99 0.54 -18.84
CA VAL A 75 0.09 -0.24 -17.98
C VAL A 75 0.83 -0.82 -16.78
N VAL A 76 2.04 -1.37 -16.98
CA VAL A 76 2.88 -1.90 -15.89
C VAL A 76 3.27 -0.77 -14.92
N VAL A 77 3.71 0.38 -15.43
CA VAL A 77 4.05 1.55 -14.60
C VAL A 77 2.83 2.04 -13.82
N MET A 78 1.67 2.07 -14.45
CA MET A 78 0.42 2.47 -13.80
C MET A 78 0.02 1.50 -12.68
N ILE A 79 0.08 0.18 -12.92
CA ILE A 79 -0.22 -0.85 -11.91
C ILE A 79 0.79 -0.74 -10.75
N GLY A 80 2.07 -0.55 -11.04
CA GLY A 80 3.10 -0.32 -10.04
C GLY A 80 2.83 0.93 -9.19
N GLY A 81 2.46 2.04 -9.83
CA GLY A 81 2.09 3.28 -9.14
C GLY A 81 0.85 3.14 -8.25
N LEU A 82 -0.20 2.46 -8.74
CA LEU A 82 -1.39 2.15 -7.94
C LEU A 82 -1.05 1.24 -6.75
N GLY A 83 -0.17 0.25 -6.95
CA GLY A 83 0.31 -0.62 -5.87
C GLY A 83 1.04 0.15 -4.77
N LEU A 84 1.90 1.11 -5.13
CA LEU A 84 2.59 1.99 -4.18
C LEU A 84 1.63 2.86 -3.37
N ILE A 85 0.60 3.41 -4.03
CA ILE A 85 -0.43 4.23 -3.34
C ILE A 85 -1.30 3.37 -2.42
N ALA A 86 -1.62 2.14 -2.81
CA ALA A 86 -2.43 1.23 -2.01
C ALA A 86 -1.65 0.59 -0.83
N TYR A 87 -0.32 0.55 -0.90
CA TYR A 87 0.54 -0.13 0.08
C TYR A 87 0.25 0.26 1.54
N PRO A 88 0.17 1.56 1.94
CA PRO A 88 -0.08 1.93 3.32
C PRO A 88 -1.42 1.39 3.85
N SER A 89 -2.47 1.45 3.03
CA SER A 89 -3.81 0.98 3.43
C SER A 89 -3.86 -0.54 3.59
N VAL A 90 -3.20 -1.28 2.71
CA VAL A 90 -3.13 -2.76 2.78
C VAL A 90 -2.27 -3.19 3.97
N ALA A 91 -1.14 -2.53 4.22
CA ALA A 91 -0.26 -2.83 5.34
C ALA A 91 -0.93 -2.53 6.69
N ASP A 92 -1.60 -1.38 6.83
CA ASP A 92 -2.35 -1.03 8.04
C ASP A 92 -3.50 -2.01 8.31
N TRP A 93 -4.24 -2.41 7.28
CA TRP A 93 -5.27 -3.46 7.40
C TRP A 93 -4.67 -4.79 7.88
N TRP A 94 -3.58 -5.24 7.27
CA TRP A 94 -2.89 -6.47 7.64
C TRP A 94 -2.47 -6.45 9.11
N ASN A 95 -1.87 -5.34 9.56
CA ASN A 95 -1.44 -5.19 10.95
C ASN A 95 -2.63 -5.14 11.91
N ARG A 96 -3.70 -4.39 11.60
CA ARG A 96 -4.92 -4.38 12.43
C ARG A 96 -5.57 -5.74 12.56
N MET A 97 -5.58 -6.52 11.49
CA MET A 97 -6.09 -7.89 11.53
C MET A 97 -5.26 -8.74 12.50
N HIS A 98 -3.93 -8.68 12.43
CA HIS A 98 -3.05 -9.41 13.36
C HIS A 98 -3.20 -8.94 14.79
N GLN A 99 -3.31 -7.64 15.03
CA GLN A 99 -3.58 -7.08 16.37
C GLN A 99 -4.92 -7.57 16.93
N SER A 100 -5.96 -7.61 16.11
CA SER A 100 -7.27 -8.14 16.51
C SER A 100 -7.21 -9.62 16.85
N TYR A 101 -6.48 -10.42 16.07
CA TYR A 101 -6.25 -11.84 16.38
C TYR A 101 -5.42 -12.03 17.65
N ALA A 102 -4.40 -11.20 17.88
CA ALA A 102 -3.61 -11.23 19.09
C ALA A 102 -4.45 -10.97 20.34
N VAL A 103 -5.29 -9.92 20.29
CA VAL A 103 -6.24 -9.62 21.40
C VAL A 103 -7.27 -10.73 21.56
N ALA A 104 -7.84 -11.26 20.48
CA ALA A 104 -8.82 -12.35 20.56
C ALA A 104 -8.19 -13.63 21.14
N GLY A 105 -6.97 -13.97 20.72
CA GLY A 105 -6.21 -15.09 21.27
C GLY A 105 -5.89 -14.94 22.76
N TYR A 106 -5.50 -13.72 23.18
CA TYR A 106 -5.33 -13.39 24.59
C TYR A 106 -6.64 -13.59 25.40
N VAL A 107 -7.74 -13.04 24.91
CA VAL A 107 -9.05 -13.17 25.57
C VAL A 107 -9.50 -14.63 25.63
N ALA A 108 -9.33 -15.39 24.55
CA ALA A 108 -9.65 -16.82 24.54
C ALA A 108 -8.82 -17.57 25.59
N LYS A 109 -7.50 -17.34 25.62
CA LYS A 109 -6.60 -17.97 26.59
C LYS A 109 -6.97 -17.61 28.04
N THR A 110 -7.27 -16.34 28.31
CA THR A 110 -7.67 -15.92 29.66
C THR A 110 -9.02 -16.50 30.06
N ASN A 111 -9.99 -16.65 29.14
CA ASN A 111 -11.28 -17.25 29.43
C ASN A 111 -11.15 -18.73 29.83
N ASP A 112 -10.18 -19.45 29.29
CA ASP A 112 -9.90 -20.86 29.62
C ASP A 112 -9.21 -21.05 30.97
N MET A 113 -8.69 -19.97 31.58
CA MET A 113 -7.98 -20.02 32.85
C MET A 113 -8.94 -20.04 34.04
N SER A 114 -8.58 -20.81 35.07
CA SER A 114 -9.30 -20.79 36.34
C SER A 114 -9.10 -19.48 37.09
N LYS A 115 -10.08 -19.13 37.93
CA LYS A 115 -9.98 -17.96 38.81
C LYS A 115 -8.74 -17.98 39.71
N ALA A 116 -8.32 -19.16 40.14
CA ALA A 116 -7.13 -19.33 41.00
C ALA A 116 -5.84 -19.02 40.23
N GLU A 117 -5.73 -19.44 38.97
CA GLU A 117 -4.57 -19.13 38.11
C GLU A 117 -4.50 -17.63 37.81
N LYS A 118 -5.63 -17.00 37.43
CA LYS A 118 -5.69 -15.56 37.22
C LYS A 118 -5.28 -14.76 38.45
N LYS A 119 -5.82 -15.16 39.63
CA LYS A 119 -5.45 -14.52 40.89
C LYS A 119 -3.96 -14.65 41.17
N LYS A 120 -3.35 -15.83 40.95
CA LYS A 120 -1.92 -16.03 41.13
C LYS A 120 -1.07 -15.09 40.25
N LEU A 121 -1.48 -14.89 39.00
CA LEU A 121 -0.80 -13.97 38.08
C LEU A 121 -0.94 -12.51 38.50
N LEU A 122 -2.14 -12.11 38.93
CA LEU A 122 -2.36 -10.75 39.45
C LEU A 122 -1.59 -10.49 40.73
N ASP A 123 -1.57 -11.44 41.67
CA ASP A 123 -0.82 -11.32 42.91
C ASP A 123 0.69 -11.20 42.64
N ALA A 124 1.22 -11.97 41.65
CA ALA A 124 2.61 -11.85 41.21
C ALA A 124 2.91 -10.48 40.59
N ALA A 125 2.02 -9.95 39.76
CA ALA A 125 2.17 -8.65 39.16
C ALA A 125 2.12 -7.50 40.19
N HIS A 126 1.23 -7.60 41.18
CA HIS A 126 1.21 -6.66 42.28
C HIS A 126 2.46 -6.72 43.14
N ALA A 127 2.98 -7.94 43.44
CA ALA A 127 4.24 -8.10 44.15
C ALA A 127 5.42 -7.48 43.39
N TYR A 128 5.46 -7.70 42.05
CA TYR A 128 6.43 -7.04 41.17
C TYR A 128 6.35 -5.51 41.28
N ASN A 129 5.15 -4.93 41.20
CA ASN A 129 4.95 -3.50 41.29
C ASN A 129 5.40 -2.90 42.64
N LEU A 130 5.16 -3.61 43.74
CA LEU A 130 5.65 -3.21 45.06
C LEU A 130 7.19 -3.21 45.14
N LYS A 131 7.82 -4.28 44.63
CA LYS A 131 9.28 -4.42 44.53
C LYS A 131 9.87 -3.28 43.69
N LEU A 132 9.27 -3.02 42.51
CA LEU A 132 9.69 -1.97 41.60
C LEU A 132 9.61 -0.59 42.21
N ALA A 133 8.52 -0.28 42.93
CA ALA A 133 8.33 1.01 43.59
C ALA A 133 9.39 1.29 44.69
N ALA A 134 9.96 0.24 45.29
CA ALA A 134 11.04 0.34 46.27
C ALA A 134 12.44 0.37 45.62
N THR A 135 12.54 0.14 44.30
CA THR A 135 13.82 0.09 43.58
C THR A 135 14.28 1.50 43.22
N SER A 136 15.50 1.87 43.61
CA SER A 136 16.06 3.20 43.36
C SER A 136 16.46 3.41 41.87
N ASP A 137 17.00 2.38 41.25
CA ASP A 137 17.40 2.39 39.84
C ASP A 137 16.60 1.36 39.04
N ARG A 138 15.36 1.72 38.74
CA ARG A 138 14.42 0.87 38.00
C ARG A 138 14.61 0.91 36.47
N TRP A 139 15.47 1.81 35.99
CA TRP A 139 15.72 1.98 34.57
C TRP A 139 16.85 1.09 34.04
N HIS A 140 17.73 0.60 34.93
CA HIS A 140 18.83 -0.28 34.57
C HIS A 140 18.64 -1.66 35.22
N MET A 141 17.77 -2.46 34.63
CA MET A 141 17.50 -3.82 35.10
C MET A 141 18.66 -4.76 34.77
N ASN A 142 19.09 -5.57 35.76
CA ASN A 142 19.98 -6.70 35.53
C ASN A 142 19.22 -7.85 34.82
N ASP A 143 19.95 -8.93 34.45
CA ASP A 143 19.36 -10.03 33.69
C ASP A 143 18.28 -10.80 34.46
N GLU A 144 18.41 -10.94 35.79
CA GLU A 144 17.43 -11.56 36.64
C GLU A 144 16.14 -10.72 36.70
N GLN A 145 16.25 -9.40 36.84
CA GLN A 145 15.11 -8.47 36.83
C GLN A 145 14.40 -8.45 35.47
N LYS A 146 15.19 -8.54 34.38
CA LYS A 146 14.57 -8.64 33.03
C LYS A 146 13.83 -9.95 32.84
N HIS A 147 14.38 -11.05 33.35
CA HIS A 147 13.74 -12.34 33.30
C HIS A 147 12.43 -12.33 34.09
N GLU A 148 12.45 -11.87 35.37
CA GLU A 148 11.28 -11.71 36.20
C GLU A 148 10.22 -10.84 35.50
N TYR A 149 10.62 -9.72 34.89
CA TYR A 149 9.75 -8.82 34.15
C TYR A 149 9.09 -9.54 32.97
N ASN A 150 9.84 -10.26 32.15
CA ASN A 150 9.33 -10.89 30.94
C ASN A 150 8.39 -12.07 31.23
N GLU A 151 8.59 -12.77 32.38
CA GLU A 151 7.71 -13.90 32.76
C GLU A 151 6.44 -13.44 33.48
N THR A 152 6.46 -12.25 34.12
CA THR A 152 5.31 -11.77 34.87
C THR A 152 4.22 -11.26 33.90
N LEU A 153 3.02 -11.86 33.96
CA LEU A 153 1.89 -11.59 33.07
C LEU A 153 2.07 -12.07 31.61
N ASP A 154 3.07 -12.89 31.29
CA ASP A 154 3.09 -13.55 29.96
C ASP A 154 2.11 -14.72 29.95
N VAL A 155 0.84 -14.42 29.73
CA VAL A 155 -0.27 -15.41 29.77
C VAL A 155 -0.24 -16.35 28.58
N THR A 156 0.25 -15.87 27.46
CA THR A 156 0.19 -16.58 26.17
C THR A 156 1.50 -17.25 25.78
N GLY A 157 2.61 -16.95 26.45
CA GLY A 157 3.95 -17.34 26.05
C GLY A 157 4.48 -16.55 24.84
N THR A 158 3.79 -15.45 24.49
CA THR A 158 4.15 -14.58 23.36
C THR A 158 4.51 -13.15 23.79
N GLY A 159 4.58 -12.92 25.09
CA GLY A 159 4.87 -11.61 25.69
C GLY A 159 3.68 -10.67 25.79
N ILE A 160 2.45 -11.12 25.51
CA ILE A 160 1.23 -10.29 25.66
C ILE A 160 0.77 -10.30 27.11
N MET A 161 0.74 -9.12 27.75
CA MET A 161 0.27 -8.95 29.13
C MET A 161 -1.16 -8.46 29.24
N GLY A 162 -1.76 -7.95 28.14
CA GLY A 162 -3.09 -7.39 28.11
C GLY A 162 -3.37 -6.64 26.83
N TYR A 163 -4.38 -5.79 26.85
CA TYR A 163 -4.65 -4.88 25.74
C TYR A 163 -5.15 -3.52 26.25
N VAL A 164 -4.94 -2.47 25.45
CA VAL A 164 -5.40 -1.10 25.72
C VAL A 164 -6.57 -0.74 24.82
N THR A 165 -7.57 -0.04 25.38
CA THR A 165 -8.65 0.59 24.62
C THR A 165 -8.62 2.10 24.83
N ILE A 166 -8.81 2.87 23.73
CA ILE A 166 -8.86 4.33 23.73
C ILE A 166 -10.05 4.74 22.88
N PRO A 167 -11.26 4.90 23.49
CA PRO A 167 -12.50 5.14 22.74
C PRO A 167 -12.46 6.36 21.83
N ARG A 168 -11.86 7.47 22.29
CA ARG A 168 -11.78 8.74 21.54
C ARG A 168 -11.19 8.56 20.13
N ILE A 169 -10.17 7.75 19.99
CA ILE A 169 -9.49 7.47 18.73
C ILE A 169 -9.77 6.06 18.20
N LYS A 170 -10.74 5.35 18.77
CA LYS A 170 -11.20 4.00 18.39
C LYS A 170 -10.08 2.94 18.33
N VAL A 171 -9.11 3.06 19.22
CA VAL A 171 -7.96 2.15 19.31
C VAL A 171 -8.23 1.00 20.26
N LYS A 172 -7.94 -0.23 19.82
CA LYS A 172 -7.88 -1.45 20.63
C LYS A 172 -6.65 -2.24 20.20
N LEU A 173 -5.61 -2.25 21.06
CA LEU A 173 -4.28 -2.77 20.71
C LEU A 173 -3.75 -3.71 21.81
N PRO A 174 -3.05 -4.80 21.47
CA PRO A 174 -2.36 -5.64 22.44
C PRO A 174 -1.18 -4.88 23.06
N ILE A 175 -0.92 -5.16 24.33
CA ILE A 175 0.22 -4.65 25.10
C ILE A 175 1.21 -5.80 25.25
N TYR A 176 2.40 -5.64 24.70
CA TYR A 176 3.52 -6.58 24.84
C TYR A 176 4.51 -6.10 25.90
N HIS A 177 5.31 -7.02 26.40
CA HIS A 177 6.51 -6.69 27.19
C HIS A 177 7.52 -5.94 26.33
N GLY A 178 8.14 -4.90 26.93
CA GLY A 178 9.21 -4.13 26.29
C GLY A 178 8.73 -3.16 25.24
N THR A 179 9.67 -2.36 24.77
CA THR A 179 9.45 -1.33 23.72
C THR A 179 10.48 -1.47 22.61
N ASP A 180 10.90 -2.72 22.36
CA ASP A 180 11.80 -3.03 21.27
C ASP A 180 11.14 -2.74 19.92
N GLU A 181 11.95 -2.46 18.91
CA GLU A 181 11.45 -2.09 17.59
C GLU A 181 10.51 -3.16 17.01
N GLY A 182 10.81 -4.44 17.19
CA GLY A 182 9.97 -5.55 16.74
C GLY A 182 8.56 -5.51 17.32
N VAL A 183 8.40 -5.09 18.59
CA VAL A 183 7.12 -4.91 19.24
C VAL A 183 6.42 -3.67 18.70
N LEU A 184 7.11 -2.53 18.69
CA LEU A 184 6.52 -1.25 18.34
C LEU A 184 6.14 -1.12 16.86
N GLN A 185 6.72 -1.93 15.97
CA GLN A 185 6.33 -1.99 14.56
C GLN A 185 4.90 -2.54 14.35
N VAL A 186 4.42 -3.40 15.25
CA VAL A 186 3.16 -4.12 15.06
C VAL A 186 2.13 -3.90 16.17
N ALA A 187 2.54 -3.41 17.35
CA ALA A 187 1.70 -3.33 18.55
C ALA A 187 2.11 -2.17 19.46
N THR A 188 1.54 -2.17 20.67
CA THR A 188 2.01 -1.32 21.77
C THR A 188 2.87 -2.13 22.73
N GLY A 189 3.83 -1.46 23.35
CA GLY A 189 4.78 -2.06 24.28
C GLY A 189 4.73 -1.41 25.65
N HIS A 190 4.82 -2.22 26.68
CA HIS A 190 4.98 -1.74 28.06
C HIS A 190 6.43 -1.30 28.29
N LEU A 191 6.62 -0.08 28.79
CA LEU A 191 7.95 0.44 29.07
C LEU A 191 8.52 -0.23 30.33
N ALA A 192 9.53 -1.05 30.13
CA ALA A 192 10.27 -1.70 31.22
C ALA A 192 10.78 -0.67 32.23
N GLY A 193 10.77 -1.01 33.52
CA GLY A 193 11.06 -0.05 34.59
C GLY A 193 9.86 0.81 35.03
N THR A 194 8.66 0.59 34.48
CA THR A 194 7.40 1.15 34.97
C THR A 194 6.51 0.06 35.56
N SER A 195 5.48 0.42 36.29
CA SER A 195 4.58 -0.56 36.91
C SER A 195 3.84 -1.35 35.86
N LEU A 196 3.70 -2.67 36.05
CA LEU A 196 2.82 -3.50 35.23
C LEU A 196 1.37 -2.98 35.27
N PRO A 197 0.57 -3.14 34.20
CA PRO A 197 -0.69 -2.45 34.00
C PRO A 197 -1.86 -3.09 34.76
N VAL A 198 -1.63 -3.44 36.04
CA VAL A 198 -2.63 -4.02 36.96
C VAL A 198 -3.12 -3.04 38.01
N GLY A 199 -2.84 -1.74 37.84
CA GLY A 199 -3.25 -0.70 38.75
C GLY A 199 -2.76 -0.88 40.20
N GLY A 200 -3.33 -0.11 41.11
CA GLY A 200 -3.06 -0.16 42.55
C GLY A 200 -2.34 1.09 43.10
N PRO A 201 -2.32 1.26 44.41
CA PRO A 201 -1.65 2.41 45.00
C PRO A 201 -0.15 2.35 44.80
N THR A 202 0.47 3.50 44.55
CA THR A 202 1.91 3.64 44.30
C THR A 202 2.35 2.92 42.98
N THR A 203 1.51 3.07 41.92
CA THR A 203 1.83 2.52 40.58
C THR A 203 1.82 3.62 39.52
N HIS A 204 2.60 3.41 38.48
CA HIS A 204 2.58 4.19 37.26
C HIS A 204 2.94 3.31 36.08
N ALA A 205 1.93 2.81 35.35
CA ALA A 205 2.11 2.00 34.16
C ALA A 205 2.30 2.88 32.94
N VAL A 206 3.21 2.50 32.04
CA VAL A 206 3.51 3.28 30.84
C VAL A 206 3.49 2.40 29.60
N ILE A 207 2.64 2.77 28.63
CA ILE A 207 2.48 2.05 27.37
C ILE A 207 2.94 2.96 26.23
N SER A 208 3.84 2.46 25.41
CA SER A 208 4.38 3.15 24.25
C SER A 208 3.81 2.58 22.95
N GLY A 209 3.56 3.44 21.98
CA GLY A 209 3.16 3.05 20.64
C GLY A 209 3.62 4.09 19.62
N HIS A 210 3.94 3.65 18.43
CA HIS A 210 4.31 4.56 17.35
C HIS A 210 3.16 5.44 16.88
N THR A 211 3.51 6.61 16.32
CA THR A 211 2.64 7.46 15.52
C THR A 211 3.24 7.64 14.14
N GLY A 212 2.37 7.74 13.13
CA GLY A 212 2.81 8.06 11.76
C GLY A 212 3.50 6.95 11.00
N LEU A 213 3.37 5.70 11.43
CA LEU A 213 3.83 4.56 10.61
C LEU A 213 2.91 4.38 9.41
N PRO A 214 3.47 4.29 8.18
CA PRO A 214 2.65 4.01 6.99
C PRO A 214 1.94 2.65 7.04
N SER A 215 2.48 1.71 7.81
CA SER A 215 2.02 0.32 7.89
C SER A 215 1.06 0.04 9.03
N ALA A 216 0.95 0.93 10.05
CA ALA A 216 0.12 0.68 11.21
C ALA A 216 -0.30 1.99 11.88
N ARG A 217 -1.59 2.12 12.19
CA ARG A 217 -2.12 3.32 12.84
C ARG A 217 -1.63 3.49 14.28
N LEU A 218 -1.59 2.42 15.06
CA LEU A 218 -1.16 2.36 16.47
C LEU A 218 -1.68 3.55 17.30
N PHE A 219 -0.78 4.40 17.84
CA PHE A 219 -1.12 5.60 18.60
C PHE A 219 -1.23 6.88 17.75
N THR A 220 -1.38 6.74 16.42
CA THR A 220 -1.72 7.87 15.55
C THR A 220 -3.07 8.45 15.97
N GLY A 221 -3.11 9.75 16.27
CA GLY A 221 -4.27 10.43 16.84
C GLY A 221 -4.25 10.54 18.36
N LEU A 222 -3.20 10.08 19.07
CA LEU A 222 -3.09 10.23 20.52
C LEU A 222 -3.10 11.72 20.95
N ASP A 223 -2.71 12.62 20.08
CA ASP A 223 -2.75 14.07 20.25
C ASP A 223 -4.17 14.66 20.18
N GLU A 224 -5.16 13.87 19.74
CA GLU A 224 -6.58 14.26 19.77
C GLU A 224 -7.22 14.11 21.17
N LEU A 225 -6.54 13.41 22.10
CA LEU A 225 -7.04 13.26 23.45
C LEU A 225 -6.96 14.57 24.23
N ALA A 226 -8.00 14.84 25.01
CA ALA A 226 -8.09 15.97 25.90
C ALA A 226 -8.21 15.51 27.34
N LYS A 227 -8.00 16.43 28.30
CA LYS A 227 -8.28 16.16 29.70
C LYS A 227 -9.77 15.83 29.90
N GLY A 228 -10.03 14.76 30.63
CA GLY A 228 -11.36 14.21 30.83
C GLY A 228 -11.70 13.02 29.95
N ASP A 229 -11.00 12.84 28.81
CA ASP A 229 -11.11 11.62 28.02
C ASP A 229 -10.63 10.40 28.81
N THR A 230 -11.04 9.20 28.39
CA THR A 230 -10.70 7.97 29.11
C THR A 230 -9.98 6.98 28.21
N PHE A 231 -9.15 6.16 28.82
CA PHE A 231 -8.59 4.94 28.23
C PHE A 231 -8.57 3.82 29.29
N ALA A 232 -8.48 2.59 28.87
CA ALA A 232 -8.47 1.46 29.80
C ALA A 232 -7.45 0.40 29.41
N PHE A 233 -6.84 -0.22 30.43
CA PHE A 233 -6.06 -1.44 30.29
C PHE A 233 -6.95 -2.62 30.68
N HIS A 234 -6.88 -3.69 29.91
CA HIS A 234 -7.58 -4.94 30.17
C HIS A 234 -6.54 -6.04 30.38
N VAL A 235 -6.48 -6.53 31.60
CA VAL A 235 -5.51 -7.54 32.03
C VAL A 235 -6.26 -8.69 32.69
N LEU A 236 -6.15 -9.89 32.15
CA LEU A 236 -6.95 -11.03 32.56
C LEU A 236 -8.46 -10.71 32.48
N ASP A 237 -9.19 -10.76 33.59
CA ASP A 237 -10.61 -10.42 33.64
C ASP A 237 -10.86 -8.98 34.10
N ASP A 238 -9.81 -8.26 34.50
CA ASP A 238 -9.94 -6.95 35.10
C ASP A 238 -9.77 -5.82 34.08
N THR A 239 -10.53 -4.75 34.29
CA THR A 239 -10.43 -3.52 33.52
C THR A 239 -9.96 -2.39 34.45
N TYR A 240 -8.95 -1.68 34.02
CA TYR A 240 -8.34 -0.56 34.73
C TYR A 240 -8.55 0.71 33.92
N THR A 241 -9.60 1.49 34.26
CA THR A 241 -9.97 2.72 33.55
C THR A 241 -9.25 3.91 34.12
N TYR A 242 -8.68 4.74 33.25
CA TYR A 242 -7.99 5.98 33.61
C TYR A 242 -8.61 7.15 32.89
N GLN A 243 -8.75 8.28 33.61
CA GLN A 243 -9.19 9.55 33.05
C GLN A 243 -7.99 10.47 32.85
N VAL A 244 -7.85 11.02 31.65
CA VAL A 244 -6.74 11.91 31.30
C VAL A 244 -6.75 13.15 32.15
N ASP A 245 -5.68 13.37 32.92
CA ASP A 245 -5.47 14.53 33.82
C ASP A 245 -4.30 15.41 33.34
N GLN A 246 -3.35 14.86 32.59
CA GLN A 246 -2.16 15.59 32.16
C GLN A 246 -1.74 15.20 30.74
N ILE A 247 -1.44 16.22 29.93
CA ILE A 247 -0.83 16.07 28.61
C ILE A 247 0.43 16.90 28.59
N LYS A 248 1.58 16.28 28.23
CA LYS A 248 2.89 16.92 28.15
C LYS A 248 3.66 16.53 26.91
N VAL A 249 4.46 17.45 26.42
CA VAL A 249 5.48 17.17 25.40
C VAL A 249 6.84 17.32 26.07
N VAL A 250 7.67 16.29 25.96
CA VAL A 250 9.00 16.21 26.60
C VAL A 250 10.06 15.74 25.60
N LEU A 251 11.33 15.93 25.93
CA LEU A 251 12.44 15.31 25.22
C LEU A 251 12.46 13.77 25.45
N PRO A 252 13.02 12.97 24.53
CA PRO A 252 13.00 11.51 24.62
C PRO A 252 13.64 10.91 25.86
N ASP A 253 14.64 11.57 26.41
CA ASP A 253 15.42 11.18 27.60
C ASP A 253 14.84 11.71 28.92
N ASN A 254 13.81 12.54 28.86
CA ASN A 254 13.18 13.09 30.06
C ASN A 254 12.12 12.15 30.65
N LEU A 255 12.54 11.30 31.57
CA LEU A 255 11.70 10.32 32.26
C LEU A 255 11.04 10.85 33.54
N SER A 256 11.25 12.14 33.91
CA SER A 256 10.78 12.70 35.17
C SER A 256 9.24 12.68 35.33
N ALA A 257 8.51 12.76 34.22
CA ALA A 257 7.04 12.70 34.24
C ALA A 257 6.50 11.27 34.47
N LEU A 258 7.35 10.25 34.40
CA LEU A 258 6.99 8.83 34.55
C LEU A 258 7.27 8.28 35.95
N ASN A 259 7.61 9.14 36.91
CA ASN A 259 7.92 8.71 38.27
C ASN A 259 6.69 8.09 38.96
N ILE A 260 6.92 6.98 39.66
CA ILE A 260 5.97 6.35 40.55
C ILE A 260 5.81 7.30 41.81
N ARG A 261 4.59 7.62 42.14
CA ARG A 261 4.29 8.48 43.29
C ARG A 261 3.50 7.72 44.35
N THR A 262 3.84 7.94 45.60
CA THR A 262 3.15 7.31 46.73
C THR A 262 1.65 7.54 46.69
N SER A 263 0.88 6.49 46.95
CA SER A 263 -0.59 6.49 47.00
C SER A 263 -1.31 6.97 45.73
N THR A 264 -0.64 6.97 44.59
CA THR A 264 -1.26 7.26 43.30
C THR A 264 -1.34 6.01 42.42
N ASP A 265 -2.37 5.94 41.59
CA ASP A 265 -2.53 4.97 40.54
C ASP A 265 -2.60 5.72 39.19
N PHE A 266 -1.46 5.77 38.48
CA PHE A 266 -1.35 6.48 37.22
C PHE A 266 -1.08 5.51 36.09
N ALA A 267 -1.53 5.89 34.89
CA ALA A 267 -1.14 5.32 33.63
C ALA A 267 -0.76 6.40 32.63
N THR A 268 0.24 6.17 31.78
CA THR A 268 0.66 7.10 30.73
C THR A 268 0.75 6.37 29.39
N LEU A 269 0.14 6.97 28.37
CA LEU A 269 0.33 6.59 26.97
C LEU A 269 1.40 7.48 26.37
N ILE A 270 2.37 6.89 25.65
CA ILE A 270 3.50 7.61 25.04
C ILE A 270 3.52 7.38 23.54
N THR A 271 3.72 8.48 22.79
CA THR A 271 4.01 8.41 21.37
C THR A 271 5.02 9.48 20.96
N CYS A 272 5.54 9.41 19.73
CA CYS A 272 6.41 10.42 19.16
C CYS A 272 5.63 11.68 18.73
N THR A 273 6.25 12.86 18.78
CA THR A 273 5.66 14.12 18.30
C THR A 273 6.78 15.10 17.92
N PRO A 274 6.57 16.10 17.03
CA PRO A 274 5.46 16.23 16.10
C PRO A 274 5.43 15.10 15.07
N TYR A 275 4.25 14.85 14.47
CA TYR A 275 4.08 13.85 13.43
C TYR A 275 5.13 13.98 12.31
N GLY A 276 5.80 12.88 11.95
CA GLY A 276 6.84 12.84 10.92
C GLY A 276 8.19 13.42 11.31
N VAL A 277 8.29 14.23 12.38
CA VAL A 277 9.56 14.78 12.91
C VAL A 277 10.09 13.94 14.06
N ASN A 278 9.20 13.49 14.97
CA ASN A 278 9.47 12.56 16.07
C ASN A 278 10.56 12.97 17.06
N SER A 279 10.84 14.29 17.17
CA SER A 279 11.90 14.85 18.00
C SER A 279 11.57 14.85 19.50
N HIS A 280 10.30 14.77 19.85
CA HIS A 280 9.81 14.78 21.23
C HIS A 280 8.92 13.57 21.50
N ARG A 281 8.48 13.44 22.76
CA ARG A 281 7.48 12.45 23.18
C ARG A 281 6.25 13.16 23.72
N LEU A 282 5.09 12.77 23.22
CA LEU A 282 3.79 13.14 23.76
C LEU A 282 3.44 12.15 24.87
N LEU A 283 3.17 12.67 26.06
CA LEU A 283 2.77 11.91 27.24
C LEU A 283 1.31 12.27 27.55
N VAL A 284 0.41 11.30 27.48
CA VAL A 284 -0.99 11.43 27.89
C VAL A 284 -1.18 10.60 29.15
N ARG A 285 -1.17 11.26 30.32
CA ARG A 285 -1.34 10.60 31.62
C ARG A 285 -2.79 10.65 32.09
N GLY A 286 -3.23 9.54 32.64
CA GLY A 286 -4.49 9.44 33.37
C GLY A 286 -4.30 8.98 34.82
N HIS A 287 -5.24 9.36 35.67
CA HIS A 287 -5.41 8.81 37.01
C HIS A 287 -6.52 7.78 37.03
N ARG A 288 -6.42 6.80 37.91
CA ARG A 288 -7.40 5.73 38.08
C ARG A 288 -8.78 6.26 38.43
N ILE A 289 -9.82 5.80 37.77
CA ILE A 289 -11.23 6.07 38.07
C ILE A 289 -12.00 4.75 38.21
N PRO A 290 -13.14 4.71 38.88
CA PRO A 290 -14.05 3.55 38.85
C PRO A 290 -14.41 3.20 37.40
N ASN A 291 -14.51 1.89 37.10
CA ASN A 291 -14.91 1.47 35.79
C ASN A 291 -16.33 1.97 35.49
N PRO A 292 -16.59 2.49 34.27
CA PRO A 292 -17.93 2.91 33.86
C PRO A 292 -18.92 1.74 33.98
N THR A 293 -20.11 2.06 34.52
CA THR A 293 -21.21 1.06 34.59
C THR A 293 -21.90 0.82 33.27
N THR A 294 -21.78 1.80 32.35
CA THR A 294 -22.28 1.65 30.97
C THR A 294 -21.27 0.88 30.13
N PRO A 295 -21.72 -0.16 29.41
CA PRO A 295 -20.82 -0.85 28.48
C PRO A 295 -20.18 0.11 27.50
N ASP A 296 -18.91 -0.09 27.21
CA ASP A 296 -18.23 0.61 26.12
C ASP A 296 -18.80 0.12 24.78
N ASN A 297 -19.71 0.92 24.21
CA ASN A 297 -20.31 0.65 22.90
C ASN A 297 -19.48 1.24 21.75
N THR A 298 -18.24 1.64 21.99
CA THR A 298 -17.36 2.16 20.96
C THR A 298 -17.14 1.07 19.92
N GLN A 299 -17.60 1.35 18.71
CA GLN A 299 -17.26 0.49 17.56
C GLN A 299 -15.81 0.78 17.20
N TYR A 300 -14.91 -0.06 17.67
CA TYR A 300 -13.51 -0.01 17.28
C TYR A 300 -13.40 -0.32 15.78
N ASP A 301 -12.51 0.39 15.09
CA ASP A 301 -12.39 0.32 13.64
C ASP A 301 -12.23 -1.14 13.16
N ASP A 302 -13.26 -1.66 12.47
CA ASP A 302 -13.19 -2.97 11.83
C ASP A 302 -12.34 -2.86 10.56
N PRO A 303 -11.21 -3.58 10.50
CA PRO A 303 -10.32 -3.51 9.35
C PRO A 303 -10.95 -4.02 8.06
N THR A 304 -12.05 -4.77 8.11
CA THR A 304 -12.62 -5.44 6.95
C THR A 304 -13.36 -4.49 6.01
N THR A 305 -14.12 -3.53 6.53
CA THR A 305 -14.95 -2.63 5.70
C THR A 305 -14.16 -1.66 4.83
N MET A 306 -13.05 -1.11 5.34
CA MET A 306 -12.22 -0.17 4.55
C MET A 306 -11.50 -0.87 3.39
N VAL A 307 -11.08 -2.11 3.57
CA VAL A 307 -10.35 -2.85 2.53
C VAL A 307 -11.28 -3.28 1.41
N PHE A 308 -12.47 -3.76 1.73
CA PHE A 308 -13.45 -4.12 0.70
C PHE A 308 -13.79 -2.91 -0.18
N THR A 309 -14.01 -1.73 0.39
CA THR A 309 -14.27 -0.51 -0.39
C THR A 309 -13.07 -0.11 -1.24
N THR A 310 -11.85 -0.17 -0.70
CA THR A 310 -10.63 0.19 -1.44
C THR A 310 -10.37 -0.79 -2.60
N ILE A 311 -10.55 -2.10 -2.38
CA ILE A 311 -10.41 -3.12 -3.42
C ILE A 311 -11.48 -2.94 -4.51
N ILE A 312 -12.74 -2.71 -4.14
CA ILE A 312 -13.82 -2.48 -5.11
C ILE A 312 -13.53 -1.26 -5.96
N VAL A 313 -13.11 -0.13 -5.37
CA VAL A 313 -12.75 1.08 -6.11
C VAL A 313 -11.56 0.82 -7.04
N ALA A 314 -10.52 0.13 -6.58
CA ALA A 314 -9.37 -0.23 -7.42
C ALA A 314 -9.77 -1.13 -8.61
N LEU A 315 -10.64 -2.11 -8.40
CA LEU A 315 -11.16 -2.98 -9.45
C LEU A 315 -12.03 -2.22 -10.45
N LEU A 316 -12.87 -1.28 -9.99
CA LEU A 316 -13.69 -0.43 -10.87
C LEU A 316 -12.82 0.50 -11.72
N VAL A 317 -11.78 1.11 -11.15
CA VAL A 317 -10.80 1.92 -11.88
C VAL A 317 -10.07 1.08 -12.93
N LEU A 318 -9.61 -0.12 -12.56
CA LEU A 318 -8.95 -1.04 -13.49
C LEU A 318 -9.90 -1.45 -14.63
N ALA A 319 -11.13 -1.80 -14.34
CA ALA A 319 -12.13 -2.16 -15.34
C ALA A 319 -12.42 -0.98 -16.30
N ALA A 320 -12.55 0.25 -15.77
CA ALA A 320 -12.74 1.46 -16.57
C ALA A 320 -11.55 1.71 -17.52
N LEU A 321 -10.32 1.52 -17.04
CA LEU A 321 -9.10 1.68 -17.84
C LEU A 321 -8.99 0.61 -18.94
N ILE A 322 -9.35 -0.65 -18.64
CA ILE A 322 -9.41 -1.73 -19.65
C ILE A 322 -10.49 -1.40 -20.71
N ALA A 323 -11.68 -0.94 -20.28
CA ALA A 323 -12.74 -0.55 -21.18
C ALA A 323 -12.32 0.61 -22.09
N LEU A 324 -11.66 1.63 -21.53
CA LEU A 324 -11.14 2.78 -22.28
C LEU A 324 -10.07 2.35 -23.28
N GLY A 325 -9.15 1.48 -22.88
CA GLY A 325 -8.10 0.91 -23.73
C GLY A 325 -8.70 0.10 -24.90
N THR A 326 -9.66 -0.77 -24.61
CA THR A 326 -10.34 -1.59 -25.65
C THR A 326 -11.18 -0.72 -26.57
N TRP A 327 -11.86 0.30 -26.06
CA TRP A 327 -12.60 1.27 -26.88
C TRP A 327 -11.65 2.05 -27.80
N PHE A 328 -10.52 2.51 -27.29
CA PHE A 328 -9.52 3.24 -28.07
C PHE A 328 -8.92 2.39 -29.19
N VAL A 329 -8.59 1.12 -28.92
CA VAL A 329 -8.11 0.17 -29.93
C VAL A 329 -9.18 -0.10 -30.99
N ARG A 330 -10.43 -0.35 -30.58
CA ARG A 330 -11.56 -0.56 -31.50
C ARG A 330 -11.89 0.68 -32.34
N SER A 331 -11.86 1.87 -31.77
CA SER A 331 -12.14 3.13 -32.48
C SER A 331 -11.07 3.44 -33.55
N ARG A 332 -9.80 3.06 -33.31
CA ARG A 332 -8.74 3.13 -34.33
C ARG A 332 -8.97 2.15 -35.47
N SER A 333 -9.31 0.90 -35.19
CA SER A 333 -9.59 -0.11 -36.22
C SER A 333 -10.82 0.26 -37.07
N ALA A 334 -11.83 0.88 -36.49
CA ALA A 334 -13.02 1.35 -37.21
C ALA A 334 -12.71 2.53 -38.16
N ARG A 335 -11.84 3.46 -37.78
CA ARG A 335 -11.41 4.57 -38.64
C ARG A 335 -10.57 4.10 -39.84
N GLU A 336 -9.79 3.03 -39.70
CA GLU A 336 -9.01 2.45 -40.80
C GLU A 336 -9.88 1.72 -41.82
N SER A 337 -11.00 1.10 -41.44
CA SER A 337 -11.92 0.40 -42.34
C SER A 337 -12.75 1.36 -43.20
N THR A 338 -13.05 2.57 -42.70
CA THR A 338 -13.86 3.58 -43.42
C THR A 338 -13.04 4.32 -44.50
N GLY A 339 -11.70 4.44 -44.30
CA GLY A 339 -10.79 5.09 -45.25
C GLY A 339 -10.54 4.25 -46.53
N SER A 340 -10.68 2.92 -46.46
CA SER A 340 -10.44 2.02 -47.60
C SER A 340 -11.61 1.94 -48.59
N HIS A 341 -12.82 2.30 -48.18
CA HIS A 341 -13.98 2.19 -49.08
C HIS A 341 -14.21 3.43 -49.96
N ASN A 342 -13.58 4.57 -49.65
CA ASN A 342 -13.80 5.81 -50.41
C ASN A 342 -12.85 5.97 -51.61
N SER A 343 -11.77 5.25 -51.68
CA SER A 343 -10.86 5.29 -52.83
C SER A 343 -11.33 4.44 -54.05
N GLY A 344 -12.26 3.50 -53.84
CA GLY A 344 -12.79 2.64 -54.89
C GLY A 344 -13.98 3.27 -55.71
N ARG A 345 -14.58 4.37 -55.20
CA ARG A 345 -15.75 4.97 -55.84
C ARG A 345 -15.45 6.11 -56.82
N ALA A 346 -14.22 6.64 -56.79
CA ALA A 346 -13.83 7.75 -57.68
C ALA A 346 -13.35 7.32 -59.06
N TYR A 347 -13.08 6.02 -59.32
CA TYR A 347 -12.55 5.55 -60.63
C TYR A 347 -13.63 5.01 -61.60
N ARG A 348 -14.92 5.09 -61.27
CA ARG A 348 -16.00 4.51 -62.11
C ARG A 348 -16.86 5.56 -62.80
N LYS A 349 -16.41 6.82 -62.99
CA LYS A 349 -17.17 7.91 -63.56
C LYS A 349 -16.47 8.57 -64.78
N SER A 350 -15.82 7.82 -65.67
CA SER A 350 -15.42 8.36 -66.97
C SER A 350 -15.41 7.25 -68.00
N ARG A 351 -16.56 6.89 -68.51
CA ARG A 351 -16.70 6.23 -69.83
C ARG A 351 -17.60 7.14 -70.68
N PRO A 352 -17.18 7.59 -71.89
CA PRO A 352 -17.98 8.44 -72.76
C PRO A 352 -19.10 7.66 -73.43
N LYS A 353 -20.28 8.27 -73.45
CA LYS A 353 -21.43 7.76 -74.20
C LYS A 353 -21.24 7.99 -75.68
N HIS A 354 -21.17 6.92 -76.43
CA HIS A 354 -21.39 6.94 -77.89
C HIS A 354 -22.89 7.22 -78.20
N ARG A 355 -23.10 8.22 -79.06
CA ARG A 355 -24.36 8.68 -79.66
C ARG A 355 -24.64 7.81 -80.88
N SER A 356 -25.87 7.37 -81.11
CA SER A 356 -26.48 7.20 -82.44
C SER A 356 -28.01 7.07 -82.31
N PRO A 357 -28.79 7.43 -83.39
CA PRO A 357 -29.97 8.23 -83.26
C PRO A 357 -31.29 7.54 -83.63
N GLU A 358 -32.38 8.24 -83.34
CA GLU A 358 -33.66 8.29 -83.99
C GLU A 358 -34.47 7.02 -84.26
N HIS A 359 -35.72 6.92 -83.70
CA HIS A 359 -36.92 6.81 -84.49
C HIS A 359 -38.18 7.24 -83.67
N ARG A 360 -39.01 8.00 -84.35
CA ARG A 360 -40.32 8.69 -84.10
C ARG A 360 -41.40 7.84 -83.43
N SER A 361 -42.05 8.43 -82.52
CA SER A 361 -43.54 8.67 -82.23
C SER A 361 -44.61 7.75 -82.88
N PRO A 362 -45.94 7.79 -82.51
CA PRO A 362 -46.60 8.56 -81.44
C PRO A 362 -47.79 7.85 -80.72
N THR A 363 -48.40 8.58 -79.80
CA THR A 363 -49.85 8.59 -79.35
C THR A 363 -50.33 7.43 -78.49
N ARG A 364 -51.08 7.61 -77.40
CA ARG A 364 -52.31 8.34 -77.13
C ARG A 364 -52.84 8.02 -75.70
N HIS A 365 -53.41 9.00 -75.05
CA HIS A 365 -54.54 8.98 -74.10
C HIS A 365 -54.31 8.58 -72.62
N SER A 366 -54.43 9.59 -71.79
CA SER A 366 -55.08 9.64 -70.45
C SER A 366 -56.51 9.05 -70.48
N PRO A 367 -57.31 8.91 -69.42
CA PRO A 367 -57.21 9.59 -68.13
C PRO A 367 -57.76 8.83 -66.87
N THR A 368 -57.55 9.49 -65.67
CA THR A 368 -58.51 9.57 -64.56
C THR A 368 -58.79 8.34 -63.68
N HIS A 369 -58.73 8.49 -62.45
CA HIS A 369 -59.67 8.65 -61.32
C HIS A 369 -59.03 8.11 -59.99
N ARG A 370 -58.90 9.01 -59.03
CA ARG A 370 -59.68 9.26 -57.83
C ARG A 370 -59.78 8.17 -56.80
N SER A 371 -59.32 8.48 -55.64
CA SER A 371 -60.01 8.69 -54.37
C SER A 371 -59.83 7.66 -53.24
N LYS A 372 -59.40 8.21 -52.10
CA LYS A 372 -59.88 7.94 -50.74
C LYS A 372 -59.71 6.53 -50.15
N ARG A 373 -58.99 6.37 -49.10
CA ARG A 373 -59.29 6.79 -47.71
C ARG A 373 -57.99 6.79 -46.90
#